data_8d21f40323c3f03c6fcff0a93bb725c7
#
_entry.id   8d21f40323c3f03c6fcff0a93bb725c7
#
_cell.length_a   1.000
_cell.length_b   1.000
_cell.length_c   1.000
_cell.angle_alpha   90.00
_cell.angle_beta   90.00
_cell.angle_gamma   90.00
#
_symmetry.space_group_name_H-M   'P 1'
#
loop_
_entity.id
_entity.type
_entity.pdbx_description
1 polymer ?
#
loop_
_entity_poly.entity_id
_entity_poly.type
_entity_poly.pdbx_seq_one_letter_code
_entity_poly.pdbx_strand_id
1 'polypeptide(L)'
;MFTDDPINWLKWAVVFAVLIGGYAIAVPLYKKASHGMSWERKRDIAKSRDHVIKASLVDKHPSGEVSRHNWRAVYRYTIDGEERQYVAHFKHPATPPLYLYLYYIDNPGKLFSCEEYHYENHKGLLLFPVIFLPWILAGLALILLGVDLSGF
;
A
#
# COMPACT_ATOMS: atom_id res chain seq x y z
N MET A 1 11.57 40.79 -7.17
CA MET A 1 12.23 41.82 -6.34
C MET A 1 11.81 41.52 -4.92
N PHE A 2 12.65 40.81 -4.16
CA PHE A 2 12.36 40.52 -2.76
C PHE A 2 12.41 41.84 -2.01
N THR A 3 11.30 42.23 -1.39
CA THR A 3 11.27 43.41 -0.53
C THR A 3 12.28 43.20 0.59
N ASP A 4 13.19 44.16 0.78
CA ASP A 4 14.26 44.16 1.81
C ASP A 4 13.71 44.29 3.24
N ASP A 5 12.48 43.84 3.48
CA ASP A 5 11.87 43.86 4.80
C ASP A 5 12.29 42.60 5.58
N PRO A 6 13.12 42.76 6.63
CA PRO A 6 13.63 41.65 7.43
C PRO A 6 12.49 40.86 8.11
N ILE A 7 11.34 41.50 8.33
CA ILE A 7 10.16 40.85 8.92
C ILE A 7 9.56 39.84 7.93
N ASN A 8 9.53 40.16 6.63
CA ASN A 8 9.01 39.28 5.61
C ASN A 8 9.92 38.05 5.41
N TRP A 9 11.23 38.26 5.48
CA TRP A 9 12.22 37.17 5.46
C TRP A 9 12.02 36.17 6.62
N LEU A 10 11.78 36.68 7.81
CA LEU A 10 11.51 35.83 8.99
C LEU A 10 10.24 35.00 8.82
N LYS A 11 9.17 35.61 8.27
CA LYS A 11 7.91 34.92 7.99
C LYS A 11 8.12 33.75 6.99
N TRP A 12 8.86 33.98 5.91
CA TRP A 12 9.22 32.95 4.95
C TRP A 12 10.06 31.86 5.58
N ALA A 13 11.02 32.19 6.44
CA ALA A 13 11.81 31.18 7.17
C ALA A 13 10.93 30.26 8.03
N VAL A 14 9.90 30.80 8.69
CA VAL A 14 8.93 30.00 9.46
C VAL A 14 8.12 29.08 8.54
N VAL A 15 7.65 29.58 7.38
CA VAL A 15 6.90 28.75 6.42
C VAL A 15 7.75 27.59 5.91
N PHE A 16 9.01 27.83 5.55
CA PHE A 16 9.94 26.78 5.15
C PHE A 16 10.22 25.78 6.28
N ALA A 17 10.36 26.26 7.52
CA ALA A 17 10.54 25.39 8.68
C ALA A 17 9.32 24.49 8.92
N VAL A 18 8.10 25.01 8.75
CA VAL A 18 6.85 24.22 8.83
C VAL A 18 6.79 23.17 7.71
N LEU A 19 7.18 23.53 6.50
CA LEU A 19 7.18 22.62 5.36
C LEU A 19 8.19 21.48 5.56
N ILE A 20 9.42 21.79 5.94
CA ILE A 20 10.46 20.80 6.22
C ILE A 20 10.08 19.92 7.42
N GLY A 21 9.58 20.52 8.50
CA GLY A 21 9.10 19.79 9.68
C GLY A 21 7.93 18.86 9.36
N GLY A 22 7.00 19.33 8.53
CA GLY A 22 5.87 18.55 8.04
C GLY A 22 6.34 17.28 7.29
N TYR A 23 7.31 17.40 6.38
CA TYR A 23 7.89 16.25 5.70
C TYR A 23 8.72 15.35 6.62
N ALA A 24 9.47 15.92 7.56
CA ALA A 24 10.25 15.16 8.54
C ALA A 24 9.37 14.24 9.41
N ILE A 25 8.11 14.62 9.65
CA ILE A 25 7.14 13.82 10.40
C ILE A 25 6.36 12.88 9.45
N ALA A 26 5.89 13.39 8.31
CA ALA A 26 5.03 12.66 7.40
C ALA A 26 5.72 11.44 6.77
N VAL A 27 6.99 11.57 6.37
CA VAL A 27 7.75 10.49 5.72
C VAL A 27 7.97 9.27 6.63
N PRO A 28 8.43 9.39 7.89
CA PRO A 28 8.57 8.24 8.77
C PRO A 28 7.22 7.62 9.16
N LEU A 29 6.17 8.42 9.32
CA LEU A 29 4.82 7.90 9.55
C LEU A 29 4.32 7.07 8.35
N TYR A 30 4.53 7.57 7.14
CA TYR A 30 4.23 6.83 5.93
C TYR A 30 5.01 5.52 5.85
N LYS A 31 6.33 5.56 6.08
CA LYS A 31 7.17 4.37 6.13
C LYS A 31 6.64 3.36 7.15
N LYS A 32 6.27 3.80 8.34
CA LYS A 32 5.70 2.94 9.39
C LYS A 32 4.35 2.37 8.98
N ALA A 33 3.46 3.15 8.37
CA ALA A 33 2.14 2.73 7.92
C ALA A 33 2.19 1.83 6.67
N SER A 34 3.12 2.10 5.74
CA SER A 34 3.31 1.32 4.52
C SER A 34 4.16 0.06 4.70
N HIS A 35 4.87 -0.08 5.82
CA HIS A 35 5.63 -1.27 6.19
C HIS A 35 4.73 -2.36 6.79
N GLY A 36 3.59 -2.62 6.14
CA GLY A 36 2.99 -3.93 6.25
C GLY A 36 4.06 -4.98 5.89
N MET A 37 4.10 -6.07 6.64
CA MET A 37 5.02 -7.17 6.39
C MET A 37 4.88 -7.58 4.92
N SER A 38 5.98 -7.59 4.14
CA SER A 38 5.94 -7.99 2.73
C SER A 38 5.39 -9.42 2.61
N TRP A 39 4.72 -9.73 1.51
CA TRP A 39 4.17 -11.08 1.27
C TRP A 39 5.24 -12.16 1.33
N GLU A 40 6.45 -11.85 0.88
CA GLU A 40 7.61 -12.76 0.97
C GLU A 40 7.97 -13.06 2.42
N ARG A 41 8.06 -12.06 3.28
CA ARG A 41 8.34 -12.25 4.70
C ARG A 41 7.24 -13.01 5.42
N LYS A 42 5.97 -12.77 5.07
CA LYS A 42 4.83 -13.54 5.58
C LYS A 42 4.92 -15.01 5.18
N ARG A 43 5.28 -15.27 3.92
CA ARG A 43 5.52 -16.64 3.40
C ARG A 43 6.65 -17.33 4.17
N ASP A 44 7.76 -16.65 4.39
CA ASP A 44 8.91 -17.24 5.07
C ASP A 44 8.59 -17.58 6.53
N ILE A 45 7.83 -16.73 7.23
CA ILE A 45 7.30 -17.02 8.56
C ILE A 45 6.35 -18.23 8.53
N ALA A 46 5.43 -18.29 7.58
CA ALA A 46 4.51 -19.41 7.44
C ALA A 46 5.26 -20.72 7.16
N LYS A 47 6.27 -20.71 6.28
CA LYS A 47 7.13 -21.87 6.00
C LYS A 47 7.91 -22.34 7.24
N SER A 48 8.45 -21.41 8.04
CA SER A 48 9.18 -21.78 9.26
C SER A 48 8.30 -22.43 10.33
N ARG A 49 6.97 -22.25 10.23
CA ARG A 49 5.97 -22.84 11.13
C ARG A 49 5.25 -24.05 10.51
N ASP A 50 5.65 -24.48 9.32
CA ASP A 50 4.97 -25.53 8.54
C ASP A 50 3.49 -25.22 8.20
N HIS A 51 3.16 -23.94 8.12
CA HIS A 51 1.82 -23.43 7.79
C HIS A 51 1.65 -23.26 6.28
N VAL A 52 1.82 -24.37 5.53
CA VAL A 52 1.77 -24.40 4.07
C VAL A 52 0.74 -25.44 3.63
N ILE A 53 -0.18 -25.03 2.76
CA ILE A 53 -1.23 -25.89 2.22
C ILE A 53 -1.10 -25.89 0.70
N LYS A 54 -1.10 -27.09 0.10
CA LYS A 54 -1.13 -27.24 -1.35
C LYS A 54 -2.58 -27.28 -1.81
N ALA A 55 -2.96 -26.36 -2.68
CA ALA A 55 -4.27 -26.31 -3.31
C ALA A 55 -4.20 -26.69 -4.78
N SER A 56 -5.21 -27.39 -5.29
CA SER A 56 -5.34 -27.78 -6.69
C SER A 56 -6.36 -26.94 -7.42
N LEU A 57 -6.06 -26.57 -8.67
CA LEU A 57 -6.96 -25.80 -9.52
C LEU A 57 -8.21 -26.63 -9.84
N VAL A 58 -9.38 -26.05 -9.61
CA VAL A 58 -10.69 -26.64 -9.94
C VAL A 58 -11.29 -25.96 -11.15
N ASP A 59 -11.23 -24.62 -11.19
CA ASP A 59 -11.83 -23.82 -12.26
C ASP A 59 -11.06 -22.54 -12.47
N LYS A 60 -11.08 -22.02 -13.71
CA LYS A 60 -10.51 -20.71 -14.05
C LYS A 60 -11.32 -20.05 -15.14
N HIS A 61 -11.57 -18.77 -15.00
CA HIS A 61 -12.23 -17.96 -16.02
C HIS A 61 -11.67 -16.54 -16.06
N PRO A 62 -11.79 -15.84 -17.20
CA PRO A 62 -11.38 -14.45 -17.31
C PRO A 62 -12.15 -13.59 -16.31
N SER A 63 -11.47 -12.68 -15.64
CA SER A 63 -12.07 -11.76 -14.66
C SER A 63 -12.48 -10.47 -15.35
N GLY A 64 -13.78 -10.31 -15.65
CA GLY A 64 -14.41 -9.07 -16.09
C GLY A 64 -14.38 -8.80 -17.59
N GLU A 65 -15.33 -7.97 -18.04
CA GLU A 65 -15.51 -7.59 -19.46
C GLU A 65 -14.40 -6.66 -19.98
N VAL A 66 -13.79 -5.85 -19.12
CA VAL A 66 -12.83 -4.80 -19.50
C VAL A 66 -11.40 -5.32 -19.54
N SER A 67 -11.09 -6.42 -18.87
CA SER A 67 -9.73 -6.94 -18.79
C SER A 67 -9.67 -8.43 -19.09
N ARG A 68 -9.74 -8.76 -20.41
CA ARG A 68 -9.60 -10.14 -20.92
C ARG A 68 -8.29 -10.84 -20.54
N HIS A 69 -7.39 -10.14 -19.83
CA HIS A 69 -6.07 -10.62 -19.47
C HIS A 69 -5.93 -10.97 -17.97
N ASN A 70 -6.98 -10.73 -17.19
CA ASN A 70 -6.96 -11.11 -15.77
C ASN A 70 -7.77 -12.39 -15.57
N TRP A 71 -7.35 -13.20 -14.61
CA TRP A 71 -7.96 -14.48 -14.30
C TRP A 71 -8.50 -14.50 -12.87
N ARG A 72 -9.68 -15.08 -12.72
CA ARG A 72 -10.19 -15.56 -11.44
C ARG A 72 -10.10 -17.07 -11.45
N ALA A 73 -9.39 -17.66 -10.49
CA ALA A 73 -9.19 -19.08 -10.39
C ALA A 73 -9.68 -19.58 -9.04
N VAL A 74 -10.33 -20.75 -9.04
CA VAL A 74 -10.83 -21.41 -7.84
C VAL A 74 -9.95 -22.62 -7.58
N TYR A 75 -9.38 -22.66 -6.38
CA TYR A 75 -8.53 -23.73 -5.91
C TYR A 75 -9.22 -24.49 -4.78
N ARG A 76 -9.02 -25.81 -4.76
CA ARG A 76 -9.51 -26.70 -3.70
C ARG A 76 -8.34 -27.10 -2.83
N TYR A 77 -8.53 -27.06 -1.53
CA TYR A 77 -7.56 -27.49 -0.53
C TYR A 77 -8.24 -28.19 0.63
N THR A 78 -7.48 -28.98 1.38
CA THR A 78 -7.97 -29.66 2.57
C THR A 78 -7.21 -29.14 3.78
N ILE A 79 -7.94 -28.80 4.83
CA ILE A 79 -7.40 -28.43 6.13
C ILE A 79 -8.25 -29.08 7.23
N ASP A 80 -7.61 -29.68 8.22
CA ASP A 80 -8.26 -30.38 9.32
C ASP A 80 -9.27 -31.46 8.86
N GLY A 81 -9.03 -32.07 7.70
CA GLY A 81 -9.92 -33.06 7.09
C GLY A 81 -11.12 -32.48 6.35
N GLU A 82 -11.30 -31.18 6.36
CA GLU A 82 -12.36 -30.50 5.61
C GLU A 82 -11.86 -29.98 4.27
N GLU A 83 -12.67 -30.21 3.23
CA GLU A 83 -12.43 -29.68 1.89
C GLU A 83 -12.98 -28.25 1.79
N ARG A 84 -12.13 -27.32 1.35
CA ARG A 84 -12.49 -25.90 1.21
C ARG A 84 -12.02 -25.35 -0.12
N GLN A 85 -12.55 -24.20 -0.49
CA GLN A 85 -12.18 -23.49 -1.72
C GLN A 85 -11.50 -22.16 -1.42
N TYR A 86 -10.51 -21.84 -2.24
CA TYR A 86 -9.79 -20.56 -2.23
C TYR A 86 -9.91 -19.90 -3.60
N VAL A 87 -10.27 -18.63 -3.64
CA VAL A 87 -10.38 -17.85 -4.88
C VAL A 87 -9.16 -16.96 -4.99
N ALA A 88 -8.36 -17.17 -6.02
CA ALA A 88 -7.18 -16.37 -6.31
C ALA A 88 -7.37 -15.54 -7.59
N HIS A 89 -6.76 -14.38 -7.63
CA HIS A 89 -6.75 -13.49 -8.79
C HIS A 89 -5.35 -13.40 -9.39
N PHE A 90 -5.26 -13.48 -10.71
CA PHE A 90 -4.00 -13.37 -11.44
C PHE A 90 -4.12 -12.26 -12.48
N LYS A 91 -3.06 -11.47 -12.63
CA LYS A 91 -2.97 -10.41 -13.62
C LYS A 91 -1.96 -10.79 -14.70
N HIS A 92 -2.33 -10.57 -15.97
CA HIS A 92 -1.42 -10.79 -17.09
C HIS A 92 -0.01 -10.17 -16.84
N PRO A 93 1.07 -10.88 -17.16
CA PRO A 93 1.16 -12.12 -17.95
C PRO A 93 0.99 -13.41 -17.14
N ALA A 94 0.75 -13.33 -15.82
CA ALA A 94 0.60 -14.51 -14.99
C ALA A 94 -0.70 -15.27 -15.33
N THR A 95 -0.59 -16.59 -15.47
CA THR A 95 -1.72 -17.50 -15.65
C THR A 95 -1.90 -18.38 -14.42
N PRO A 96 -3.14 -18.77 -14.06
CA PRO A 96 -3.37 -19.62 -12.92
C PRO A 96 -2.61 -20.96 -13.04
N PRO A 97 -1.71 -21.29 -12.10
CA PRO A 97 -1.00 -22.55 -12.09
C PRO A 97 -1.94 -23.72 -11.71
N LEU A 98 -1.56 -24.96 -12.04
CA LEU A 98 -2.32 -26.16 -11.66
C LEU A 98 -2.36 -26.38 -10.14
N TYR A 99 -1.33 -25.97 -9.45
CA TYR A 99 -1.21 -26.04 -7.99
C TYR A 99 -0.81 -24.68 -7.46
N LEU A 100 -1.45 -24.29 -6.34
CA LEU A 100 -1.16 -23.06 -5.63
C LEU A 100 -0.76 -23.38 -4.20
N TYR A 101 0.30 -22.73 -3.70
CA TYR A 101 0.67 -22.81 -2.30
C TYR A 101 0.01 -21.70 -1.51
N LEU A 102 -0.79 -22.09 -0.53
CA LEU A 102 -1.49 -21.22 0.40
C LEU A 102 -0.74 -21.20 1.73
N TYR A 103 -0.64 -20.05 2.31
CA TYR A 103 0.08 -19.80 3.55
C TYR A 103 -0.83 -19.14 4.58
N TYR A 104 -0.61 -19.40 5.87
CA TYR A 104 -1.23 -18.65 6.97
C TYR A 104 -0.22 -18.42 8.09
N ILE A 105 -0.39 -17.35 8.87
CA ILE A 105 0.51 -17.04 9.98
C ILE A 105 -0.02 -17.62 11.29
N ASP A 106 -1.17 -17.15 11.74
CA ASP A 106 -1.74 -17.53 13.02
C ASP A 106 -3.14 -18.16 12.89
N ASN A 107 -3.89 -17.81 11.85
CA ASN A 107 -5.26 -18.27 11.64
C ASN A 107 -5.41 -18.98 10.31
N PRO A 108 -5.72 -20.30 10.33
CA PRO A 108 -5.92 -21.06 9.10
C PRO A 108 -7.12 -20.61 8.24
N GLY A 109 -8.01 -19.77 8.79
CA GLY A 109 -9.07 -19.13 8.03
C GLY A 109 -8.64 -17.91 7.22
N LYS A 110 -7.40 -17.42 7.41
CA LYS A 110 -6.83 -16.26 6.69
C LYS A 110 -5.65 -16.71 5.82
N LEU A 111 -5.98 -17.37 4.74
CA LEU A 111 -5.00 -17.84 3.77
C LEU A 111 -4.58 -16.71 2.80
N PHE A 112 -3.36 -16.83 2.31
CA PHE A 112 -2.83 -15.99 1.24
C PHE A 112 -1.88 -16.79 0.35
N SER A 113 -1.69 -16.34 -0.89
CA SER A 113 -0.65 -16.85 -1.78
C SER A 113 0.28 -15.74 -2.22
N CYS A 114 1.55 -16.04 -2.46
CA CYS A 114 2.50 -15.08 -3.02
C CYS A 114 2.44 -15.01 -4.55
N GLU A 115 1.77 -15.97 -5.19
CA GLU A 115 1.66 -16.08 -6.64
C GLU A 115 0.45 -15.32 -7.20
N GLU A 116 -0.54 -15.02 -6.34
CA GLU A 116 -1.71 -14.25 -6.74
C GLU A 116 -1.44 -12.76 -6.80
N TYR A 117 -2.25 -12.06 -7.58
CA TYR A 117 -2.23 -10.61 -7.63
C TYR A 117 -2.88 -10.01 -6.39
N HIS A 118 -2.05 -9.41 -5.56
CA HIS A 118 -2.50 -8.65 -4.40
C HIS A 118 -2.80 -7.21 -4.81
N TYR A 119 -4.05 -6.79 -4.65
CA TYR A 119 -4.47 -5.43 -4.95
C TYR A 119 -3.92 -4.47 -3.88
N GLU A 120 -2.74 -3.89 -4.13
CA GLU A 120 -2.06 -2.96 -3.22
C GLU A 120 -2.67 -1.54 -3.27
N ASN A 121 -3.99 -1.42 -3.29
CA ASN A 121 -4.67 -0.12 -3.44
C ASN A 121 -4.42 0.87 -2.31
N HIS A 122 -3.97 0.41 -1.14
CA HIS A 122 -3.87 1.29 0.02
C HIS A 122 -2.60 2.13 0.06
N LYS A 123 -1.53 1.71 -0.63
CA LYS A 123 -0.26 2.46 -0.62
C LYS A 123 -0.37 3.81 -1.34
N GLY A 124 -1.08 3.87 -2.45
CA GLY A 124 -1.34 5.11 -3.19
C GLY A 124 -2.19 6.09 -2.41
N LEU A 125 -3.22 5.61 -1.71
CA LEU A 125 -4.09 6.46 -0.91
C LEU A 125 -3.37 7.07 0.30
N LEU A 126 -2.46 6.32 0.93
CA LEU A 126 -1.63 6.80 2.04
C LEU A 126 -0.56 7.81 1.59
N LEU A 127 -0.17 7.80 0.32
CA LEU A 127 0.81 8.75 -0.21
C LEU A 127 0.21 10.17 -0.31
N PHE A 128 -1.10 10.27 -0.56
CA PHE A 128 -1.79 11.53 -0.73
C PHE A 128 -1.63 12.49 0.48
N PRO A 129 -1.96 12.09 1.73
CA PRO A 129 -1.76 12.96 2.88
C PRO A 129 -0.28 13.29 3.14
N VAL A 130 0.65 12.38 2.81
CA VAL A 130 2.09 12.65 2.98
C VAL A 130 2.57 13.79 2.09
N ILE A 131 2.06 13.85 0.86
CA ILE A 131 2.44 14.90 -0.10
C ILE A 131 1.73 16.21 0.23
N PHE A 132 0.42 16.17 0.48
CA PHE A 132 -0.40 17.38 0.57
C PHE A 132 -0.44 18.01 1.95
N LEU A 133 -0.34 17.24 3.04
CA LEU A 133 -0.43 17.75 4.40
C LEU A 133 0.64 18.83 4.71
N PRO A 134 1.93 18.66 4.37
CA PRO A 134 2.93 19.71 4.59
C PRO A 134 2.63 20.99 3.82
N TRP A 135 2.11 20.89 2.60
CA TRP A 135 1.72 22.05 1.79
C TRP A 135 0.51 22.78 2.35
N ILE A 136 -0.49 22.05 2.85
CA ILE A 136 -1.65 22.64 3.52
C ILE A 136 -1.21 23.39 4.77
N LEU A 137 -0.33 22.80 5.59
CA LEU A 137 0.21 23.44 6.79
C LEU A 137 1.03 24.68 6.45
N ALA A 138 1.86 24.62 5.41
CA ALA A 138 2.62 25.77 4.93
C ALA A 138 1.70 26.90 4.42
N GLY A 139 0.64 26.56 3.68
CA GLY A 139 -0.37 27.52 3.22
C GLY A 139 -1.12 28.19 4.38
N LEU A 140 -1.50 27.42 5.41
CA LEU A 140 -2.08 27.96 6.63
C LEU A 140 -1.10 28.91 7.35
N ALA A 141 0.17 28.56 7.43
CA ALA A 141 1.19 29.43 8.04
C ALA A 141 1.36 30.72 7.25
N LEU A 142 1.32 30.71 5.92
CA LEU A 142 1.33 31.91 5.07
C LEU A 142 0.17 32.85 5.41
N ILE A 143 -1.04 32.30 5.53
CA ILE A 143 -2.25 33.07 5.85
C ILE A 143 -2.16 33.68 7.26
N LEU A 144 -1.80 32.83 8.26
CA LEU A 144 -1.74 33.25 9.66
C LEU A 144 -0.65 34.32 9.93
N LEU A 145 0.48 34.22 9.24
CA LEU A 145 1.58 35.15 9.35
C LEU A 145 1.37 36.42 8.53
N GLY A 146 0.33 36.49 7.69
CA GLY A 146 0.07 37.61 6.82
C GLY A 146 1.27 37.89 5.92
N VAL A 147 1.80 36.87 5.25
CA VAL A 147 2.90 37.03 4.28
C VAL A 147 2.36 37.78 3.07
N ASP A 148 3.00 38.86 2.71
CA ASP A 148 2.64 39.62 1.52
C ASP A 148 3.11 38.86 0.27
N LEU A 149 2.15 38.46 -0.58
CA LEU A 149 2.37 37.78 -1.84
C LEU A 149 2.37 38.72 -3.05
N SER A 150 2.18 40.01 -2.84
CA SER A 150 2.07 40.99 -3.91
C SER A 150 3.37 41.23 -4.70
N GLY A 151 4.46 40.58 -4.31
CA GLY A 151 5.77 40.67 -4.96
C GLY A 151 6.12 39.52 -5.93
N PHE A 152 5.16 38.62 -6.25
CA PHE A 152 5.33 37.55 -7.23
C PHE A 152 4.61 37.84 -8.53
#